data_a76a1a9c267d4874a549ba065f7a4f2d
#
_entry.id   a76a1a9c267d4874a549ba065f7a4f2d
#
_cell.length_a   1.000
_cell.length_b   1.000
_cell.length_c   1.000
_cell.angle_alpha   90.00
_cell.angle_beta   90.00
_cell.angle_gamma   90.00
#
_symmetry.space_group_name_H-M   'P 1'
#
loop_
_entity.id
_entity.type
_entity.pdbx_description
1 polymer ?
#
loop_
_entity_poly.entity_id
_entity_poly.type
_entity_poly.pdbx_seq_one_letter_code
_entity_poly.pdbx_strand_id
1 'polypeptide(L)'
;MVTKASPAPLASFVSLASILLVTGALGLAGCTPRPDGPGPAAEKFFGALSIGDTATAAQLSDNPNEAREALNAAWAGLQSKHLDAQILNAQYAEDTGTIHYRFTWHLPKDRMWIYDGQLRMARNEGRWEVRWAANGLHPKLGEHQTFALRSDPPRRASVNELGGSDVLSPGYRYHYTLDAAAAGPALSATVHAAVDTLHPFTNALGDPQLLAEQASSTTEPVDLVMLSSDDNDKVFPALGRLPGIVVTPQPDMLPTDPHFAPAVIAGVKTSVMDRLDGQAGWRVVSVNQNGVDVAVLHETEGSPAPSVTITLDRLVQNAAQHAVNTRGGKAMVVVIKPSTGEILAVAQNAGADVDGLLATTGLFPPGSTFKMVTAGAAIDRDMATPNTMLGCPGRIDIGHRTIPNYGGFDLGVVPMSRAFASSCNTTFAELSSKMPPRGLSQAANQYGLGVDYQVEGITTVTGSVPPTVDLAERTEDGFGQGKVLASPFGMALVAATVAAGKTPVPQLIAGRPTAVDRDAPPISPKMLDALRPMMRLVVTNGTAKDIGSCGEVYGKTGEAEFPGGSHSWFAGYRGDLAFASLIVGGGSSEYAVRMTKVMFESLPPDFLA
;
A
#
# COMPACT_ATOMS: atom_id res chain seq x y z
N MET A 1 -13.92 -19.99 -55.45
CA MET A 1 -13.01 -19.02 -56.08
C MET A 1 -12.12 -18.53 -54.94
N VAL A 2 -10.99 -19.18 -54.73
CA VAL A 2 -9.64 -18.88 -55.24
C VAL A 2 -9.31 -17.40 -54.91
N THR A 3 -8.31 -17.07 -54.08
CA THR A 3 -6.90 -17.47 -54.09
C THR A 3 -6.21 -17.25 -52.76
N LYS A 4 -5.31 -18.18 -52.46
CA LYS A 4 -4.21 -18.14 -51.47
C LYS A 4 -3.17 -17.07 -51.86
N ALA A 5 -2.49 -16.52 -50.86
CA ALA A 5 -1.13 -16.04 -50.97
C ALA A 5 -0.30 -16.46 -49.73
N SER A 6 0.74 -17.23 -50.01
CA SER A 6 1.74 -17.76 -49.07
C SER A 6 2.93 -16.81 -48.92
N PRO A 7 3.77 -16.97 -47.90
CA PRO A 7 4.84 -16.05 -47.54
C PRO A 7 6.17 -16.36 -48.27
N ALA A 8 6.99 -15.35 -48.43
CA ALA A 8 8.37 -15.42 -49.01
C ALA A 8 9.41 -15.70 -47.90
N PRO A 9 10.55 -16.33 -48.26
CA PRO A 9 11.53 -16.85 -47.33
C PRO A 9 12.68 -15.87 -47.02
N LEU A 10 13.24 -16.06 -45.83
CA LEU A 10 14.52 -15.47 -45.38
C LEU A 10 15.71 -15.94 -46.22
N ALA A 11 16.49 -15.00 -46.70
CA ALA A 11 17.79 -15.25 -47.33
C ALA A 11 18.92 -15.04 -46.32
N SER A 12 19.64 -16.13 -46.06
CA SER A 12 20.91 -16.15 -45.33
C SER A 12 22.04 -15.65 -46.22
N PHE A 13 22.79 -14.65 -45.78
CA PHE A 13 24.07 -14.31 -46.40
C PHE A 13 25.24 -14.85 -45.55
N VAL A 14 25.88 -15.86 -46.09
CA VAL A 14 27.21 -16.35 -45.68
C VAL A 14 28.23 -15.49 -46.41
N SER A 15 29.11 -14.81 -45.68
CA SER A 15 30.30 -14.15 -46.27
C SER A 15 31.54 -14.95 -45.94
N LEU A 16 32.19 -15.41 -46.99
CA LEU A 16 33.47 -16.12 -46.99
C LEU A 16 34.61 -15.22 -46.50
N ALA A 17 35.43 -15.79 -45.65
CA ALA A 17 36.73 -15.28 -45.26
C ALA A 17 37.73 -15.39 -46.42
N SER A 18 38.37 -14.30 -46.78
CA SER A 18 39.56 -14.31 -47.66
C SER A 18 40.81 -14.27 -46.78
N ILE A 19 41.53 -15.39 -46.77
CA ILE A 19 42.87 -15.53 -46.20
C ILE A 19 43.85 -14.92 -47.20
N LEU A 20 44.56 -13.86 -46.85
CA LEU A 20 45.73 -13.37 -47.54
C LEU A 20 46.96 -13.69 -46.69
N LEU A 21 47.71 -14.69 -47.13
CA LEU A 21 49.10 -14.95 -46.71
C LEU A 21 50.01 -13.84 -47.25
N VAL A 22 50.67 -13.10 -46.37
CA VAL A 22 51.85 -12.34 -46.69
C VAL A 22 53.02 -12.88 -45.89
N THR A 23 53.89 -13.55 -46.63
CA THR A 23 55.22 -14.05 -46.19
C THR A 23 56.23 -12.92 -46.16
N GLY A 24 56.92 -12.82 -45.02
CA GLY A 24 58.35 -12.48 -45.05
C GLY A 24 58.73 -11.02 -44.88
N ALA A 25 59.12 -10.67 -43.66
CA ALA A 25 60.37 -9.91 -43.44
C ALA A 25 60.83 -10.16 -42.01
N LEU A 26 61.84 -10.97 -41.84
CA LEU A 26 62.68 -10.94 -40.64
C LEU A 26 63.35 -9.57 -40.58
N GLY A 27 62.70 -8.63 -39.88
CA GLY A 27 63.29 -7.36 -39.46
C GLY A 27 63.83 -7.53 -38.05
N LEU A 28 65.10 -7.34 -37.89
CA LEU A 28 65.87 -7.23 -36.68
C LEU A 28 65.05 -6.55 -35.58
N ALA A 29 64.76 -7.30 -34.53
CA ALA A 29 64.28 -6.74 -33.29
C ALA A 29 65.40 -5.87 -32.69
N GLY A 30 65.44 -4.61 -33.12
CA GLY A 30 66.17 -3.59 -32.43
C GLY A 30 65.52 -3.49 -31.02
N CYS A 31 66.30 -3.71 -29.97
CA CYS A 31 65.98 -3.29 -28.65
C CYS A 31 65.68 -1.77 -28.72
N THR A 32 64.42 -1.41 -28.88
CA THR A 32 64.00 -0.04 -28.56
C THR A 32 64.27 0.14 -27.08
N PRO A 33 65.11 1.09 -26.66
CA PRO A 33 65.29 1.39 -25.25
C PRO A 33 63.89 1.66 -24.69
N ARG A 34 63.50 1.01 -23.57
CA ARG A 34 62.34 1.42 -22.83
C ARG A 34 62.43 2.91 -22.61
N PRO A 35 61.37 3.68 -22.86
CA PRO A 35 61.45 5.13 -22.63
C PRO A 35 61.90 5.39 -21.21
N ASP A 36 62.94 6.19 -21.03
CA ASP A 36 63.52 6.56 -19.72
C ASP A 36 62.64 7.55 -18.96
N GLY A 37 61.34 7.43 -19.13
CA GLY A 37 60.30 8.29 -18.58
C GLY A 37 59.58 7.68 -17.34
N PRO A 38 58.73 8.48 -16.71
CA PRO A 38 58.03 8.10 -15.45
C PRO A 38 56.91 7.06 -15.67
N GLY A 39 56.48 6.79 -16.92
CA GLY A 39 55.36 5.89 -17.24
C GLY A 39 55.47 4.50 -16.59
N PRO A 40 56.58 3.74 -16.78
CA PRO A 40 56.73 2.40 -16.21
C PRO A 40 56.71 2.36 -14.69
N ALA A 41 57.14 3.43 -14.00
CA ALA A 41 57.06 3.54 -12.54
C ALA A 41 55.64 3.82 -12.09
N ALA A 42 54.91 4.67 -12.80
CA ALA A 42 53.50 4.95 -12.55
C ALA A 42 52.60 3.71 -12.80
N GLU A 43 52.90 2.93 -13.86
CA GLU A 43 52.20 1.65 -14.13
C GLU A 43 52.34 0.68 -12.97
N LYS A 44 53.52 0.57 -12.36
CA LYS A 44 53.73 -0.29 -11.18
C LYS A 44 52.95 0.22 -9.95
N PHE A 45 52.97 1.54 -9.71
CA PHE A 45 52.24 2.17 -8.62
C PHE A 45 50.72 1.95 -8.79
N PHE A 46 50.17 2.22 -9.96
CA PHE A 46 48.75 2.03 -10.24
C PHE A 46 48.35 0.55 -10.26
N GLY A 47 49.21 -0.33 -10.74
CA GLY A 47 48.96 -1.79 -10.72
C GLY A 47 48.83 -2.33 -9.29
N ALA A 48 49.73 -1.91 -8.38
CA ALA A 48 49.60 -2.27 -6.95
C ALA A 48 48.35 -1.62 -6.32
N LEU A 49 48.12 -0.34 -6.61
CA LEU A 49 46.96 0.38 -6.10
C LEU A 49 45.62 -0.24 -6.57
N SER A 50 45.53 -0.66 -7.83
CA SER A 50 44.30 -1.23 -8.40
C SER A 50 43.80 -2.48 -7.69
N ILE A 51 44.70 -3.29 -7.15
CA ILE A 51 44.37 -4.51 -6.38
C ILE A 51 44.33 -4.30 -4.87
N GLY A 52 44.44 -3.05 -4.41
CA GLY A 52 44.44 -2.72 -2.99
C GLY A 52 45.73 -3.04 -2.25
N ASP A 53 46.82 -3.35 -2.95
CA ASP A 53 48.15 -3.51 -2.34
C ASP A 53 48.79 -2.15 -2.06
N THR A 54 48.23 -1.49 -1.07
CA THR A 54 48.64 -0.15 -0.62
C THR A 54 50.07 -0.13 -0.09
N ALA A 55 50.55 -1.24 0.44
CA ALA A 55 51.91 -1.35 0.95
C ALA A 55 52.95 -1.29 -0.20
N THR A 56 52.76 -2.09 -1.26
CA THR A 56 53.62 -2.07 -2.45
C THR A 56 53.52 -0.74 -3.18
N ALA A 57 52.30 -0.17 -3.32
CA ALA A 57 52.13 1.14 -3.93
C ALA A 57 52.92 2.22 -3.15
N ALA A 58 52.78 2.25 -1.85
CA ALA A 58 53.48 3.24 -0.98
C ALA A 58 55.00 3.16 -1.10
N GLN A 59 55.59 1.97 -1.24
CA GLN A 59 57.03 1.78 -1.42
C GLN A 59 57.59 2.37 -2.70
N LEU A 60 56.72 2.71 -3.65
CA LEU A 60 57.07 3.38 -4.90
C LEU A 60 56.99 4.91 -4.84
N SER A 61 56.87 5.48 -3.64
CA SER A 61 56.81 6.92 -3.38
C SER A 61 57.98 7.40 -2.53
N ASP A 62 58.24 8.71 -2.59
CA ASP A 62 59.26 9.39 -1.78
C ASP A 62 58.93 9.50 -0.28
N ASN A 63 57.65 9.23 0.09
CA ASN A 63 57.19 9.20 1.49
C ASN A 63 56.31 7.97 1.77
N PRO A 64 56.92 6.74 1.89
CA PRO A 64 56.18 5.49 1.96
C PRO A 64 55.23 5.38 3.18
N ASN A 65 55.55 5.97 4.31
CA ASN A 65 54.75 5.87 5.53
C ASN A 65 53.44 6.66 5.40
N GLU A 66 53.54 7.92 5.02
CA GLU A 66 52.37 8.78 4.78
C GLU A 66 51.52 8.27 3.63
N ALA A 67 52.14 7.85 2.52
CA ALA A 67 51.45 7.27 1.40
C ALA A 67 50.63 6.04 1.80
N ARG A 68 51.21 5.13 2.57
CA ARG A 68 50.52 3.92 3.03
C ARG A 68 49.31 4.22 3.90
N GLU A 69 49.44 5.14 4.85
CA GLU A 69 48.37 5.56 5.73
C GLU A 69 47.21 6.17 4.92
N ALA A 70 47.51 7.13 4.06
CA ALA A 70 46.51 7.79 3.22
C ALA A 70 45.83 6.82 2.20
N LEU A 71 46.59 5.92 1.58
CA LEU A 71 46.04 4.90 0.67
C LEU A 71 45.11 3.95 1.41
N ASN A 72 45.50 3.45 2.58
CA ASN A 72 44.65 2.60 3.42
C ASN A 72 43.35 3.33 3.80
N ALA A 73 43.45 4.58 4.25
CA ALA A 73 42.31 5.40 4.62
C ALA A 73 41.36 5.63 3.44
N ALA A 74 41.90 5.85 2.23
CA ALA A 74 41.11 6.03 1.01
C ALA A 74 40.31 4.77 0.65
N TRP A 75 40.94 3.60 0.69
CA TRP A 75 40.28 2.33 0.43
C TRP A 75 39.19 2.02 1.47
N ALA A 76 39.51 2.20 2.75
CA ALA A 76 38.57 1.99 3.84
C ALA A 76 37.38 2.95 3.77
N GLY A 77 37.62 4.24 3.56
CA GLY A 77 36.59 5.27 3.51
C GLY A 77 35.65 5.14 2.31
N LEU A 78 36.14 4.64 1.17
CA LEU A 78 35.33 4.33 -0.01
C LEU A 78 34.66 2.97 0.07
N GLN A 79 35.11 2.07 0.96
CA GLN A 79 34.66 0.68 1.02
C GLN A 79 34.80 -0.01 -0.34
N SER A 80 35.81 0.37 -1.12
CA SER A 80 35.99 -0.08 -2.49
C SER A 80 36.42 -1.54 -2.55
N LYS A 81 36.03 -2.20 -3.63
CA LYS A 81 36.44 -3.59 -3.92
C LYS A 81 37.51 -3.65 -5.02
N HIS A 82 37.57 -2.64 -5.86
CA HIS A 82 38.45 -2.59 -7.03
C HIS A 82 38.62 -1.15 -7.50
N LEU A 83 39.78 -0.84 -8.09
CA LEU A 83 40.10 0.40 -8.75
C LEU A 83 40.67 0.13 -10.13
N ASP A 84 40.02 0.62 -11.19
CA ASP A 84 40.64 0.71 -12.50
C ASP A 84 41.45 2.00 -12.59
N ALA A 85 42.73 1.89 -12.87
CA ALA A 85 43.64 3.01 -13.04
C ALA A 85 44.20 3.03 -14.45
N GLN A 86 43.87 4.06 -15.19
CA GLN A 86 44.34 4.23 -16.60
C GLN A 86 45.26 5.44 -16.70
N ILE A 87 46.45 5.26 -17.27
CA ILE A 87 47.34 6.36 -17.66
C ILE A 87 46.79 6.96 -18.95
N LEU A 88 46.47 8.25 -18.92
CA LEU A 88 46.02 9.01 -20.07
C LEU A 88 47.18 9.63 -20.84
N ASN A 89 48.16 10.18 -20.10
CA ASN A 89 49.33 10.82 -20.67
C ASN A 89 50.46 10.89 -19.62
N ALA A 90 51.71 10.87 -20.09
CA ALA A 90 52.93 11.06 -19.28
C ALA A 90 53.76 12.17 -19.88
N GLN A 91 54.00 13.23 -19.10
CA GLN A 91 54.86 14.35 -19.48
C GLN A 91 56.03 14.41 -18.51
N TYR A 92 57.23 14.69 -18.98
CA TYR A 92 58.41 14.83 -18.13
C TYR A 92 59.46 15.69 -18.78
N ALA A 93 60.23 16.32 -17.94
CA ALA A 93 61.41 17.09 -18.31
C ALA A 93 62.47 16.86 -17.23
N GLU A 94 63.69 16.47 -17.65
CA GLU A 94 64.79 16.15 -16.74
C GLU A 94 64.38 15.14 -15.66
N ASP A 95 64.40 15.54 -14.38
CA ASP A 95 64.13 14.69 -13.24
C ASP A 95 62.72 14.87 -12.66
N THR A 96 61.81 15.56 -13.37
CA THR A 96 60.44 15.78 -12.95
C THR A 96 59.43 15.29 -13.99
N GLY A 97 58.30 14.70 -13.55
CA GLY A 97 57.26 14.21 -14.42
C GLY A 97 55.87 14.40 -13.87
N THR A 98 54.90 14.38 -14.74
CA THR A 98 53.47 14.40 -14.38
C THR A 98 52.77 13.32 -15.18
N ILE A 99 52.05 12.46 -14.48
CA ILE A 99 51.19 11.42 -15.08
C ILE A 99 49.75 11.90 -14.97
N HIS A 100 49.09 12.06 -16.08
CA HIS A 100 47.65 12.26 -16.13
C HIS A 100 46.97 10.89 -16.14
N TYR A 101 46.03 10.68 -15.26
CA TYR A 101 45.37 9.41 -15.09
C TYR A 101 43.88 9.56 -15.02
N ARG A 102 43.13 8.45 -15.24
CA ARG A 102 41.73 8.27 -14.94
C ARG A 102 41.59 7.15 -13.93
N PHE A 103 40.88 7.42 -12.86
CA PHE A 103 40.48 6.43 -11.85
C PHE A 103 39.02 6.13 -11.97
N THR A 104 38.66 4.83 -11.91
CA THR A 104 37.30 4.33 -11.76
C THR A 104 37.26 3.46 -10.50
N TRP A 105 36.71 3.99 -9.44
CA TRP A 105 36.50 3.25 -8.20
C TRP A 105 35.21 2.45 -8.28
N HIS A 106 35.28 1.14 -7.97
CA HIS A 106 34.12 0.25 -7.85
C HIS A 106 33.69 0.21 -6.40
N LEU A 107 32.58 0.89 -6.09
CA LEU A 107 32.05 1.08 -4.74
C LEU A 107 30.94 0.05 -4.45
N PRO A 108 30.53 -0.14 -3.17
CA PRO A 108 29.43 -1.04 -2.83
C PRO A 108 28.13 -0.73 -3.59
N LYS A 109 27.29 -1.75 -3.83
CA LYS A 109 26.03 -1.67 -4.57
C LYS A 109 26.20 -1.24 -6.05
N ASP A 110 27.26 -1.74 -6.69
CA ASP A 110 27.58 -1.51 -8.11
C ASP A 110 27.70 -0.03 -8.52
N ARG A 111 28.10 0.81 -7.56
CA ARG A 111 28.35 2.24 -7.81
C ARG A 111 29.73 2.42 -8.39
N MET A 112 29.87 3.37 -9.32
CA MET A 112 31.16 3.73 -9.91
C MET A 112 31.42 5.22 -9.74
N TRP A 113 32.62 5.55 -9.29
CA TRP A 113 33.11 6.92 -9.21
C TRP A 113 34.30 7.13 -10.13
N ILE A 114 34.12 8.00 -11.11
CA ILE A 114 35.11 8.23 -12.19
C ILE A 114 35.59 9.67 -12.11
N TYR A 115 36.90 9.84 -12.14
CA TYR A 115 37.52 11.17 -12.26
C TYR A 115 38.91 11.09 -12.87
N ASP A 116 39.39 12.24 -13.40
CA ASP A 116 40.73 12.43 -13.90
C ASP A 116 41.60 13.17 -12.86
N GLY A 117 42.84 12.80 -12.76
CA GLY A 117 43.80 13.39 -11.84
C GLY A 117 45.20 13.46 -12.39
N GLN A 118 46.09 13.97 -11.57
CA GLN A 118 47.51 14.12 -11.90
C GLN A 118 48.38 13.58 -10.77
N LEU A 119 49.34 12.73 -11.09
CA LEU A 119 50.34 12.20 -10.19
C LEU A 119 51.68 12.80 -10.53
N ARG A 120 52.32 13.45 -9.55
CA ARG A 120 53.67 13.99 -9.73
C ARG A 120 54.70 12.90 -9.54
N MET A 121 55.73 12.90 -10.39
CA MET A 121 56.86 11.98 -10.35
C MET A 121 58.15 12.75 -10.21
N ALA A 122 59.12 12.19 -9.50
CA ALA A 122 60.47 12.70 -9.43
C ALA A 122 61.47 11.57 -9.71
N ARG A 123 62.62 11.92 -10.29
CA ARG A 123 63.72 10.97 -10.48
C ARG A 123 64.75 11.17 -9.40
N ASN A 124 64.95 10.15 -8.55
CA ASN A 124 65.88 10.14 -7.46
C ASN A 124 66.88 8.99 -7.66
N GLU A 125 68.20 9.24 -7.61
CA GLU A 125 69.26 8.26 -7.84
C GLU A 125 69.04 7.39 -9.13
N GLY A 126 68.54 8.03 -10.19
CA GLY A 126 68.28 7.37 -11.49
C GLY A 126 66.99 6.56 -11.55
N ARG A 127 66.15 6.53 -10.51
CA ARG A 127 64.86 5.84 -10.48
C ARG A 127 63.72 6.82 -10.40
N TRP A 128 62.66 6.59 -11.16
CA TRP A 128 61.41 7.34 -11.05
C TRP A 128 60.58 6.84 -9.87
N GLU A 129 60.13 7.75 -9.03
CA GLU A 129 59.26 7.52 -7.88
C GLU A 129 58.13 8.52 -7.84
N VAL A 130 57.04 8.17 -7.16
CA VAL A 130 55.88 9.05 -6.93
C VAL A 130 56.26 10.10 -5.91
N ARG A 131 56.12 11.37 -6.26
CA ARG A 131 56.23 12.47 -5.32
C ARG A 131 54.90 12.57 -4.55
N TRP A 132 54.90 11.99 -3.38
CA TRP A 132 53.66 11.82 -2.62
C TRP A 132 53.04 13.16 -2.19
N ALA A 133 51.72 13.30 -2.46
CA ALA A 133 50.84 14.32 -1.92
C ALA A 133 49.39 13.84 -2.03
N ALA A 134 48.55 14.23 -1.08
CA ALA A 134 47.13 13.81 -1.06
C ALA A 134 46.39 14.17 -2.36
N ASN A 135 46.68 15.31 -2.96
CA ASN A 135 46.10 15.74 -4.24
C ASN A 135 46.56 14.88 -5.45
N GLY A 136 47.52 13.99 -5.24
CA GLY A 136 47.89 12.96 -6.20
C GLY A 136 46.85 11.83 -6.30
N LEU A 137 46.02 11.64 -5.24
CA LEU A 137 44.88 10.73 -5.28
C LEU A 137 43.64 11.37 -5.91
N HIS A 138 43.38 12.64 -5.60
CA HIS A 138 42.29 13.40 -6.18
C HIS A 138 42.57 14.90 -6.14
N PRO A 139 42.36 15.66 -7.22
CA PRO A 139 42.79 17.08 -7.31
C PRO A 139 42.27 17.99 -6.20
N LYS A 140 41.11 17.65 -5.60
CA LYS A 140 40.50 18.43 -4.51
C LYS A 140 40.79 17.87 -3.11
N LEU A 141 41.66 16.87 -2.96
CA LEU A 141 42.00 16.31 -1.66
C LEU A 141 43.09 17.15 -1.01
N GLY A 142 42.80 17.73 0.16
CA GLY A 142 43.77 18.49 0.94
C GLY A 142 44.70 17.59 1.76
N GLU A 143 45.76 18.20 2.35
CA GLU A 143 46.64 17.51 3.29
C GLU A 143 45.83 16.94 4.46
N HIS A 144 46.17 15.73 4.89
CA HIS A 144 45.48 15.01 5.98
C HIS A 144 43.98 14.77 5.77
N GLN A 145 43.49 14.87 4.53
CA GLN A 145 42.14 14.49 4.19
C GLN A 145 42.11 13.10 3.54
N THR A 146 41.00 12.43 3.71
CA THR A 146 40.71 11.15 3.02
C THR A 146 39.31 11.16 2.43
N PHE A 147 38.92 10.07 1.79
CA PHE A 147 37.60 9.91 1.24
C PHE A 147 36.65 9.29 2.25
N ALA A 148 35.34 9.61 2.14
CA ALA A 148 34.29 8.85 2.75
C ALA A 148 33.10 8.70 1.79
N LEU A 149 32.57 7.48 1.71
CA LEU A 149 31.32 7.19 1.00
C LEU A 149 30.15 7.49 1.94
N ARG A 150 29.24 8.34 1.49
CA ARG A 150 27.99 8.66 2.18
C ARG A 150 26.82 8.16 1.38
N SER A 151 25.81 7.58 2.04
CA SER A 151 24.54 7.23 1.42
C SER A 151 23.48 8.17 1.97
N ASP A 152 22.74 8.83 1.08
CA ASP A 152 21.58 9.61 1.45
C ASP A 152 20.36 8.70 1.43
N PRO A 153 19.53 8.70 2.50
CA PRO A 153 18.35 7.87 2.54
C PRO A 153 17.43 8.18 1.37
N PRO A 154 16.72 7.17 0.82
CA PRO A 154 15.78 7.40 -0.27
C PRO A 154 14.65 8.31 0.19
N ARG A 155 14.20 9.20 -0.69
CA ARG A 155 12.97 9.97 -0.44
C ARG A 155 11.77 9.06 -0.66
N ARG A 156 10.98 8.88 0.38
CA ARG A 156 9.71 8.14 0.30
C ARG A 156 8.68 8.94 -0.49
N ALA A 157 7.86 8.23 -1.28
CA ALA A 157 6.70 8.82 -1.92
C ALA A 157 5.53 8.94 -0.94
N SER A 158 4.62 9.88 -1.19
CA SER A 158 3.33 9.96 -0.52
C SER A 158 2.35 8.92 -1.04
N VAL A 159 1.32 8.61 -0.25
CA VAL A 159 0.12 7.91 -0.69
C VAL A 159 -1.00 8.95 -0.81
N ASN A 160 -1.65 8.98 -1.98
CA ASN A 160 -2.70 9.93 -2.30
C ASN A 160 -4.08 9.25 -2.37
N GLU A 161 -5.15 9.95 -2.02
CA GLU A 161 -6.50 9.54 -2.36
C GLU A 161 -6.84 9.87 -3.82
N LEU A 162 -8.01 9.46 -4.30
CA LEU A 162 -8.41 9.56 -5.71
C LEU A 162 -8.36 11.01 -6.27
N GLY A 163 -8.66 12.02 -5.44
CA GLY A 163 -8.58 13.45 -5.79
C GLY A 163 -7.16 14.02 -5.78
N GLY A 164 -6.14 13.22 -5.43
CA GLY A 164 -4.73 13.59 -5.46
C GLY A 164 -4.17 14.20 -4.17
N SER A 165 -4.99 14.33 -3.11
CA SER A 165 -4.52 14.81 -1.82
C SER A 165 -3.80 13.70 -1.05
N ASP A 166 -2.71 14.03 -0.35
CA ASP A 166 -1.97 13.09 0.47
C ASP A 166 -2.84 12.53 1.61
N VAL A 167 -2.78 11.22 1.82
CA VAL A 167 -3.37 10.53 2.96
C VAL A 167 -2.29 9.94 3.87
N LEU A 168 -1.11 9.62 3.30
CA LEU A 168 0.10 9.30 4.03
C LEU A 168 1.25 10.11 3.46
N SER A 169 2.02 10.77 4.31
CA SER A 169 3.21 11.53 3.95
C SER A 169 4.43 11.06 4.74
N PRO A 170 5.64 11.14 4.15
CA PRO A 170 6.88 10.86 4.87
C PRO A 170 7.04 11.78 6.08
N GLY A 171 7.43 11.21 7.21
CA GLY A 171 7.66 11.95 8.44
C GLY A 171 8.53 11.16 9.40
N TYR A 172 8.54 11.56 10.66
CA TYR A 172 9.29 10.90 11.71
C TYR A 172 8.40 10.57 12.90
N ARG A 173 8.65 9.41 13.50
CA ARG A 173 8.21 9.09 14.86
C ARG A 173 9.42 9.08 15.76
N TYR A 174 9.22 9.45 17.00
CA TYR A 174 10.29 9.58 17.98
C TYR A 174 10.20 8.43 18.98
N HIS A 175 11.21 7.56 18.93
CA HIS A 175 11.33 6.41 19.82
C HIS A 175 12.08 6.82 21.07
N TYR A 176 11.41 6.77 22.20
CA TYR A 176 11.97 7.01 23.52
C TYR A 176 12.36 5.68 24.15
N THR A 177 13.62 5.55 24.51
CA THR A 177 14.13 4.38 25.24
C THR A 177 14.88 4.84 26.49
N LEU A 178 14.98 3.94 27.48
CA LEU A 178 15.68 4.15 28.74
C LEU A 178 16.90 3.23 28.82
N ASP A 179 18.10 3.81 28.85
CA ASP A 179 19.35 3.13 29.13
C ASP A 179 19.69 3.28 30.63
N ALA A 180 19.53 2.20 31.38
CA ALA A 180 19.76 2.21 32.82
C ALA A 180 21.24 2.47 33.19
N ALA A 181 22.19 1.99 32.37
CA ALA A 181 23.61 2.21 32.61
C ALA A 181 23.99 3.70 32.41
N ALA A 182 23.45 4.34 31.40
CA ALA A 182 23.62 5.77 31.15
C ALA A 182 22.89 6.65 32.17
N ALA A 183 21.76 6.19 32.73
CA ALA A 183 21.04 6.87 33.80
C ALA A 183 21.80 6.81 35.13
N GLY A 184 22.51 5.72 35.42
CA GLY A 184 23.30 5.54 36.63
C GLY A 184 22.52 5.86 37.91
N PRO A 185 23.08 6.71 38.82
CA PRO A 185 22.39 7.05 40.07
C PRO A 185 21.08 7.81 39.89
N ALA A 186 20.82 8.39 38.71
CA ALA A 186 19.60 9.15 38.42
C ALA A 186 18.45 8.24 37.94
N LEU A 187 18.66 6.92 37.76
CA LEU A 187 17.69 6.00 37.15
C LEU A 187 16.28 6.12 37.75
N SER A 188 16.14 6.04 39.07
CA SER A 188 14.84 6.13 39.75
C SER A 188 14.15 7.48 39.46
N ALA A 189 14.89 8.61 39.54
CA ALA A 189 14.33 9.93 39.26
C ALA A 189 13.92 10.06 37.76
N THR A 190 14.74 9.55 36.86
CA THR A 190 14.45 9.54 35.40
C THR A 190 13.19 8.71 35.10
N VAL A 191 13.05 7.53 35.70
CA VAL A 191 11.87 6.67 35.51
C VAL A 191 10.59 7.34 36.00
N HIS A 192 10.60 7.95 37.21
CA HIS A 192 9.43 8.68 37.71
C HIS A 192 9.05 9.82 36.77
N ALA A 193 10.01 10.63 36.35
CA ALA A 193 9.76 11.72 35.41
C ALA A 193 9.24 11.21 34.05
N ALA A 194 9.75 10.06 33.57
CA ALA A 194 9.28 9.45 32.35
C ALA A 194 7.83 8.97 32.46
N VAL A 195 7.48 8.22 33.52
CA VAL A 195 6.12 7.74 33.73
C VAL A 195 5.13 8.91 33.88
N ASP A 196 5.46 9.91 34.70
CA ASP A 196 4.60 11.09 34.91
C ASP A 196 4.37 11.87 33.61
N THR A 197 5.42 12.08 32.82
CA THR A 197 5.34 12.87 31.57
C THR A 197 4.64 12.09 30.46
N LEU A 198 4.87 10.78 30.37
CA LEU A 198 4.34 9.94 29.28
C LEU A 198 2.96 9.37 29.57
N HIS A 199 2.46 9.44 30.80
CA HIS A 199 1.11 8.93 31.17
C HIS A 199 -0.03 9.41 30.24
N PRO A 200 -0.05 10.67 29.76
CA PRO A 200 -1.08 11.11 28.81
C PRO A 200 -1.00 10.44 27.42
N PHE A 201 0.12 9.82 27.09
CA PHE A 201 0.39 9.25 25.76
C PHE A 201 0.40 7.71 25.78
N THR A 202 0.62 7.10 26.94
CA THR A 202 0.61 5.63 27.09
C THR A 202 0.31 5.20 28.53
N ASN A 203 -0.45 4.13 28.65
CA ASN A 203 -0.69 3.45 29.93
C ASN A 203 0.22 2.21 30.10
N ALA A 204 1.12 1.93 29.14
CA ALA A 204 1.91 0.71 29.11
C ALA A 204 3.08 0.69 30.10
N LEU A 205 3.51 1.85 30.62
CA LEU A 205 4.70 1.95 31.49
C LEU A 205 4.50 1.42 32.90
N GLY A 206 3.25 1.37 33.38
CA GLY A 206 2.92 0.81 34.69
C GLY A 206 3.53 1.57 35.87
N ASP A 207 3.89 0.81 36.91
CA ASP A 207 4.48 1.35 38.14
C ASP A 207 5.96 1.77 37.93
N PRO A 208 6.36 3.01 38.30
CA PRO A 208 7.73 3.49 38.12
C PRO A 208 8.79 2.63 38.81
N GLN A 209 8.45 2.01 39.95
CA GLN A 209 9.40 1.21 40.70
C GLN A 209 9.68 -0.12 39.98
N LEU A 210 8.64 -0.76 39.44
CA LEU A 210 8.76 -1.98 38.63
C LEU A 210 9.53 -1.72 37.33
N LEU A 211 9.27 -0.58 36.69
CA LEU A 211 10.00 -0.19 35.47
C LEU A 211 11.50 0.05 35.75
N ALA A 212 11.83 0.67 36.89
CA ALA A 212 13.22 0.86 37.29
C ALA A 212 13.93 -0.46 37.60
N GLU A 213 13.25 -1.42 38.27
CA GLU A 213 13.76 -2.76 38.51
C GLU A 213 13.97 -3.53 37.18
N GLN A 214 13.02 -3.47 36.27
CA GLN A 214 13.14 -4.07 34.95
C GLN A 214 14.34 -3.49 34.18
N ALA A 215 14.47 -2.16 34.13
CA ALA A 215 15.58 -1.49 33.46
C ALA A 215 16.94 -1.86 34.07
N SER A 216 17.02 -2.03 35.41
CA SER A 216 18.24 -2.45 36.09
C SER A 216 18.62 -3.91 35.84
N SER A 217 17.66 -4.75 35.44
CA SER A 217 17.86 -6.19 35.22
C SER A 217 18.35 -6.53 33.82
N THR A 218 18.40 -5.57 32.90
CA THR A 218 18.81 -5.74 31.50
C THR A 218 19.98 -4.83 31.15
N THR A 219 20.79 -5.27 30.18
CA THR A 219 21.83 -4.44 29.56
C THR A 219 21.34 -3.71 28.31
N GLU A 220 20.17 -4.10 27.79
CA GLU A 220 19.54 -3.47 26.64
C GLU A 220 18.64 -2.33 27.08
N PRO A 221 18.55 -1.23 26.30
CA PRO A 221 17.63 -0.16 26.58
C PRO A 221 16.17 -0.63 26.61
N VAL A 222 15.40 -0.13 27.57
CA VAL A 222 13.98 -0.44 27.72
C VAL A 222 13.14 0.51 26.88
N ASP A 223 12.22 -0.03 26.09
CA ASP A 223 11.27 0.77 25.29
C ASP A 223 10.27 1.49 26.19
N LEU A 224 10.13 2.80 26.01
CA LEU A 224 9.17 3.61 26.75
C LEU A 224 7.92 3.92 25.91
N VAL A 225 8.11 4.58 24.76
CA VAL A 225 7.01 5.01 23.90
C VAL A 225 7.50 5.40 22.51
N MET A 226 6.60 5.34 21.54
CA MET A 226 6.78 5.89 20.20
C MET A 226 5.82 7.08 20.01
N LEU A 227 6.35 8.29 19.87
CA LEU A 227 5.56 9.52 19.78
C LEU A 227 5.48 10.06 18.34
N SER A 228 4.41 10.80 18.05
CA SER A 228 4.32 11.67 16.87
C SER A 228 5.26 12.87 17.02
N SER A 229 5.49 13.65 15.94
CA SER A 229 6.26 14.89 16.02
C SER A 229 5.64 15.88 17.00
N ASP A 230 4.33 16.09 16.92
CA ASP A 230 3.60 17.03 17.78
C ASP A 230 3.64 16.65 19.27
N ASP A 231 3.61 15.34 19.56
CA ASP A 231 3.70 14.87 20.94
C ASP A 231 5.14 14.87 21.43
N ASN A 232 6.12 14.59 20.56
CA ASN A 232 7.53 14.76 20.85
C ASN A 232 7.86 16.21 21.27
N ASP A 233 7.32 17.20 20.56
CA ASP A 233 7.55 18.61 20.86
C ASP A 233 7.03 19.01 22.26
N LYS A 234 6.00 18.32 22.76
CA LYS A 234 5.46 18.50 24.12
C LYS A 234 6.32 17.80 25.18
N VAL A 235 6.84 16.62 24.86
CA VAL A 235 7.54 15.71 25.78
C VAL A 235 9.04 15.98 25.86
N PHE A 236 9.69 16.25 24.74
CA PHE A 236 11.14 16.39 24.63
C PHE A 236 11.76 17.43 25.58
N PRO A 237 11.16 18.60 25.83
CA PRO A 237 11.69 19.57 26.79
C PRO A 237 11.84 19.03 28.21
N ALA A 238 10.97 18.13 28.63
CA ALA A 238 10.98 17.52 29.94
C ALA A 238 11.89 16.28 30.03
N LEU A 239 11.84 15.41 29.02
CA LEU A 239 12.49 14.10 29.08
C LEU A 239 13.77 14.01 28.23
N GLY A 240 13.85 14.70 27.10
CA GLY A 240 14.91 14.48 26.11
C GLY A 240 16.34 14.79 26.58
N ARG A 241 16.50 15.38 27.76
CA ARG A 241 17.80 15.71 28.37
C ARG A 241 18.07 14.99 29.69
N LEU A 242 17.17 14.12 30.12
CA LEU A 242 17.37 13.35 31.34
C LEU A 242 18.42 12.25 31.14
N PRO A 243 19.26 11.97 32.17
CA PRO A 243 20.22 10.89 32.07
C PRO A 243 19.54 9.54 31.74
N GLY A 244 20.09 8.86 30.77
CA GLY A 244 19.57 7.56 30.32
C GLY A 244 18.36 7.61 29.36
N ILE A 245 17.75 8.75 29.10
CA ILE A 245 16.75 8.87 28.04
C ILE A 245 17.45 9.04 26.69
N VAL A 246 17.15 8.13 25.78
CA VAL A 246 17.60 8.19 24.38
C VAL A 246 16.39 8.40 23.49
N VAL A 247 16.46 9.42 22.63
CA VAL A 247 15.38 9.74 21.69
C VAL A 247 15.89 9.55 20.27
N THR A 248 15.34 8.56 19.57
CA THR A 248 15.76 8.22 18.22
C THR A 248 14.66 8.55 17.22
N PRO A 249 14.86 9.50 16.29
CA PRO A 249 13.91 9.74 15.21
C PRO A 249 13.93 8.57 14.23
N GLN A 250 12.76 7.97 14.00
CA GLN A 250 12.56 6.86 13.06
C GLN A 250 11.72 7.34 11.87
N PRO A 251 12.22 7.23 10.64
CA PRO A 251 11.43 7.55 9.45
C PRO A 251 10.20 6.67 9.35
N ASP A 252 9.03 7.28 9.15
CA ASP A 252 7.76 6.58 9.02
C ASP A 252 6.86 7.29 8.01
N MET A 253 5.77 6.62 7.59
CA MET A 253 4.68 7.23 6.84
C MET A 253 3.56 7.62 7.81
N LEU A 254 3.25 8.90 7.86
CA LEU A 254 2.29 9.44 8.81
C LEU A 254 0.98 9.81 8.11
N PRO A 255 -0.19 9.48 8.69
CA PRO A 255 -1.46 9.94 8.16
C PRO A 255 -1.55 11.47 8.24
N THR A 256 -1.95 12.09 7.13
CA THR A 256 -2.16 13.55 7.05
C THR A 256 -3.43 13.99 7.78
N ASP A 257 -4.41 13.08 7.86
CA ASP A 257 -5.63 13.22 8.64
C ASP A 257 -5.87 11.91 9.41
N PRO A 258 -5.70 11.89 10.74
CA PRO A 258 -5.88 10.68 11.54
C PRO A 258 -7.32 10.16 11.59
N HIS A 259 -8.29 10.96 11.14
CA HIS A 259 -9.71 10.60 11.11
C HIS A 259 -10.18 10.09 9.75
N PHE A 260 -9.35 10.19 8.72
CA PHE A 260 -9.68 9.73 7.38
C PHE A 260 -9.47 8.22 7.26
N ALA A 261 -10.54 7.44 7.37
CA ALA A 261 -10.56 5.98 7.23
C ALA A 261 -9.38 5.26 7.93
N PRO A 262 -9.14 5.48 9.24
CA PRO A 262 -7.88 5.12 9.92
C PRO A 262 -7.51 3.65 9.77
N ALA A 263 -8.46 2.72 9.89
CA ALA A 263 -8.21 1.29 9.75
C ALA A 263 -7.81 0.90 8.31
N VAL A 264 -8.42 1.54 7.31
CA VAL A 264 -8.08 1.32 5.89
C VAL A 264 -6.70 1.88 5.60
N ILE A 265 -6.40 3.11 6.04
CA ILE A 265 -5.10 3.75 5.83
C ILE A 265 -3.97 2.96 6.51
N ALA A 266 -4.21 2.38 7.69
CA ALA A 266 -3.25 1.50 8.36
C ALA A 266 -2.95 0.23 7.53
N GLY A 267 -3.96 -0.41 6.97
CA GLY A 267 -3.80 -1.56 6.08
C GLY A 267 -3.06 -1.22 4.78
N VAL A 268 -3.42 -0.10 4.15
CA VAL A 268 -2.71 0.43 2.98
C VAL A 268 -1.24 0.69 3.31
N LYS A 269 -0.95 1.41 4.40
CA LYS A 269 0.41 1.67 4.86
C LYS A 269 1.23 0.38 4.91
N THR A 270 0.70 -0.64 5.58
CA THR A 270 1.39 -1.93 5.72
C THR A 270 1.67 -2.59 4.36
N SER A 271 0.74 -2.50 3.42
CA SER A 271 0.86 -3.18 2.11
C SER A 271 1.79 -2.47 1.13
N VAL A 272 2.05 -1.16 1.29
CA VAL A 272 2.79 -0.36 0.30
C VAL A 272 4.18 0.10 0.76
N MET A 273 4.55 -0.10 2.05
CA MET A 273 5.80 0.44 2.62
C MET A 273 7.03 0.18 1.76
N ASP A 274 7.23 -1.07 1.31
CA ASP A 274 8.41 -1.46 0.53
C ASP A 274 8.49 -0.78 -0.85
N ARG A 275 7.38 -0.23 -1.32
CA ARG A 275 7.27 0.42 -2.64
C ARG A 275 7.40 1.94 -2.57
N LEU A 276 7.30 2.51 -1.38
CA LEU A 276 7.39 3.95 -1.20
C LEU A 276 8.84 4.45 -1.16
N ASP A 277 9.80 3.55 -0.93
CA ASP A 277 11.21 3.90 -0.91
C ASP A 277 11.71 4.12 -2.34
N GLY A 278 12.21 5.31 -2.62
CA GLY A 278 12.92 5.64 -3.86
C GLY A 278 14.31 5.02 -3.91
N GLN A 279 15.08 5.40 -4.90
CA GLN A 279 16.49 5.03 -4.96
C GLN A 279 17.31 5.97 -4.09
N ALA A 280 18.11 5.40 -3.18
CA ALA A 280 19.00 6.16 -2.32
C ALA A 280 20.05 6.90 -3.15
N GLY A 281 20.26 8.16 -2.83
CA GLY A 281 21.40 8.93 -3.31
C GLY A 281 22.71 8.47 -2.66
N TRP A 282 23.83 8.88 -3.23
CA TRP A 282 25.14 8.66 -2.64
C TRP A 282 26.13 9.74 -3.05
N ARG A 283 27.07 9.99 -2.20
CA ARG A 283 28.13 10.96 -2.47
C ARG A 283 29.47 10.49 -1.94
N VAL A 284 30.54 10.92 -2.60
CA VAL A 284 31.90 10.82 -2.10
C VAL A 284 32.30 12.19 -1.58
N VAL A 285 32.74 12.23 -0.35
CA VAL A 285 33.21 13.46 0.31
C VAL A 285 34.67 13.34 0.72
N SER A 286 35.39 14.47 0.78
CA SER A 286 36.61 14.52 1.53
C SER A 286 36.32 14.78 3.00
N VAL A 287 36.99 14.06 3.90
CA VAL A 287 36.85 14.20 5.33
C VAL A 287 38.21 14.55 5.96
N ASN A 288 38.18 15.37 7.02
CA ASN A 288 39.36 15.65 7.82
C ASN A 288 39.67 14.51 8.82
N GLN A 289 40.73 14.65 9.61
CA GLN A 289 41.17 13.67 10.63
C GLN A 289 40.10 13.35 11.69
N ASN A 290 39.14 14.24 11.90
CA ASN A 290 38.03 14.06 12.84
C ASN A 290 36.79 13.43 12.17
N GLY A 291 36.88 13.02 10.90
CA GLY A 291 35.76 12.43 10.16
C GLY A 291 34.69 13.43 9.70
N VAL A 292 34.97 14.76 9.82
CA VAL A 292 34.03 15.80 9.39
C VAL A 292 34.14 16.00 7.88
N ASP A 293 33.02 16.07 7.20
CA ASP A 293 32.92 16.31 5.76
C ASP A 293 33.44 17.73 5.43
N VAL A 294 34.41 17.84 4.51
CA VAL A 294 35.03 19.09 4.09
C VAL A 294 34.51 19.56 2.74
N ALA A 295 34.44 18.66 1.77
CA ALA A 295 33.93 18.96 0.42
C ALA A 295 33.26 17.75 -0.23
N VAL A 296 32.26 18.02 -1.05
CA VAL A 296 31.64 17.01 -1.91
C VAL A 296 32.50 16.87 -3.17
N LEU A 297 32.97 15.66 -3.44
CA LEU A 297 33.81 15.31 -4.60
C LEU A 297 32.99 14.72 -5.73
N HIS A 298 31.94 13.98 -5.38
CA HIS A 298 30.97 13.39 -6.30
C HIS A 298 29.62 13.25 -5.61
N GLU A 299 28.54 13.44 -6.36
CA GLU A 299 27.18 13.26 -5.88
C GLU A 299 26.31 12.64 -6.96
N THR A 300 25.53 11.66 -6.56
CA THR A 300 24.43 11.10 -7.36
C THR A 300 23.17 11.28 -6.54
N GLU A 301 22.27 12.13 -7.02
CA GLU A 301 21.00 12.37 -6.34
C GLU A 301 20.15 11.10 -6.33
N GLY A 302 19.46 10.88 -5.22
CA GLY A 302 18.44 9.85 -5.11
C GLY A 302 17.20 10.20 -5.93
N SER A 303 16.52 9.21 -6.44
CA SER A 303 15.22 9.41 -7.11
C SER A 303 14.07 8.96 -6.20
N PRO A 304 13.01 9.79 -6.05
CA PRO A 304 11.82 9.38 -5.29
C PRO A 304 11.11 8.24 -6.03
N ALA A 305 10.43 7.37 -5.28
CA ALA A 305 9.48 6.43 -5.87
C ALA A 305 8.26 7.20 -6.43
N PRO A 306 7.52 6.65 -7.39
CA PRO A 306 6.23 7.20 -7.78
C PRO A 306 5.24 7.11 -6.61
N SER A 307 4.38 8.12 -6.45
CA SER A 307 3.31 8.09 -5.44
C SER A 307 2.33 6.94 -5.71
N VAL A 308 1.78 6.41 -4.62
CA VAL A 308 0.74 5.38 -4.67
C VAL A 308 -0.61 6.07 -4.51
N THR A 309 -1.55 5.80 -5.43
CA THR A 309 -2.92 6.33 -5.34
C THR A 309 -3.86 5.24 -4.83
N ILE A 310 -4.67 5.56 -3.82
CA ILE A 310 -5.78 4.72 -3.37
C ILE A 310 -7.09 5.23 -3.97
N THR A 311 -8.06 4.33 -4.07
CA THR A 311 -9.34 4.64 -4.72
C THR A 311 -10.36 5.30 -3.80
N LEU A 312 -10.07 5.45 -2.50
CA LEU A 312 -10.93 6.24 -1.62
C LEU A 312 -11.06 7.67 -2.19
N ASP A 313 -12.29 8.14 -2.27
CA ASP A 313 -12.61 9.52 -2.63
C ASP A 313 -12.89 10.32 -1.36
N ARG A 314 -12.20 11.43 -1.16
CA ARG A 314 -12.28 12.22 0.08
C ARG A 314 -13.70 12.76 0.34
N LEU A 315 -14.40 13.18 -0.70
CA LEU A 315 -15.77 13.69 -0.53
C LEU A 315 -16.73 12.57 -0.14
N VAL A 316 -16.64 11.43 -0.83
CA VAL A 316 -17.50 10.25 -0.56
C VAL A 316 -17.18 9.66 0.80
N GLN A 317 -15.90 9.50 1.15
CA GLN A 317 -15.48 8.98 2.45
C GLN A 317 -15.95 9.89 3.60
N ASN A 318 -15.76 11.21 3.49
CA ASN A 318 -16.18 12.15 4.51
C ASN A 318 -17.71 12.21 4.66
N ALA A 319 -18.45 12.14 3.54
CA ALA A 319 -19.91 12.08 3.56
C ALA A 319 -20.42 10.80 4.22
N ALA A 320 -19.81 9.64 3.91
CA ALA A 320 -20.13 8.36 4.54
C ALA A 320 -19.77 8.36 6.03
N GLN A 321 -18.60 8.90 6.40
CA GLN A 321 -18.18 9.00 7.81
C GLN A 321 -19.09 9.92 8.62
N HIS A 322 -19.49 11.07 8.04
CA HIS A 322 -20.47 11.93 8.68
C HIS A 322 -21.79 11.20 8.92
N ALA A 323 -22.29 10.47 7.93
CA ALA A 323 -23.55 9.73 8.04
C ALA A 323 -23.51 8.68 9.15
N VAL A 324 -22.47 7.85 9.24
CA VAL A 324 -22.36 6.81 10.29
C VAL A 324 -22.22 7.44 11.68
N ASN A 325 -21.55 8.57 11.80
CA ASN A 325 -21.37 9.29 13.07
C ASN A 325 -22.70 9.91 13.61
N THR A 326 -23.74 10.05 12.77
CA THR A 326 -25.07 10.47 13.23
C THR A 326 -25.80 9.38 14.02
N ARG A 327 -25.25 8.16 14.10
CA ARG A 327 -25.92 7.00 14.70
C ARG A 327 -25.19 6.53 15.95
N GLY A 328 -25.99 6.14 16.95
CA GLY A 328 -25.50 5.37 18.09
C GLY A 328 -25.32 3.89 17.71
N GLY A 329 -24.62 3.14 18.56
CA GLY A 329 -24.33 1.72 18.32
C GLY A 329 -23.32 1.52 17.20
N LYS A 330 -23.41 0.41 16.46
CA LYS A 330 -22.49 0.05 15.37
C LYS A 330 -23.13 0.40 14.03
N ALA A 331 -22.59 1.39 13.36
CA ALA A 331 -23.07 1.85 12.05
C ALA A 331 -21.95 1.85 11.01
N MET A 332 -22.26 1.39 9.80
CA MET A 332 -21.30 1.18 8.73
C MET A 332 -21.89 1.57 7.37
N VAL A 333 -21.04 2.11 6.50
CA VAL A 333 -21.34 2.38 5.08
C VAL A 333 -20.14 1.99 4.23
N VAL A 334 -20.39 1.27 3.15
CA VAL A 334 -19.41 1.00 2.11
C VAL A 334 -19.94 1.54 0.79
N VAL A 335 -19.07 2.22 0.02
CA VAL A 335 -19.40 2.73 -1.31
C VAL A 335 -18.40 2.19 -2.33
N ILE A 336 -18.94 1.60 -3.40
CA ILE A 336 -18.17 1.05 -4.53
C ILE A 336 -18.62 1.76 -5.81
N LYS A 337 -17.69 2.08 -6.70
CA LYS A 337 -17.97 2.62 -8.03
C LYS A 337 -18.31 1.48 -9.00
N PRO A 338 -19.56 1.35 -9.46
CA PRO A 338 -19.99 0.25 -10.30
C PRO A 338 -19.20 0.10 -11.60
N SER A 339 -18.84 1.21 -12.25
CA SER A 339 -18.16 1.20 -13.54
C SER A 339 -16.74 0.61 -13.51
N THR A 340 -16.03 0.75 -12.37
CA THR A 340 -14.61 0.41 -12.25
C THR A 340 -14.30 -0.63 -11.16
N GLY A 341 -15.16 -0.75 -10.15
CA GLY A 341 -14.89 -1.55 -8.94
C GLY A 341 -14.10 -0.80 -7.86
N GLU A 342 -13.76 0.45 -8.07
CA GLU A 342 -13.07 1.29 -7.08
C GLU A 342 -13.88 1.38 -5.78
N ILE A 343 -13.23 1.07 -4.65
CA ILE A 343 -13.79 1.27 -3.32
C ILE A 343 -13.62 2.75 -2.98
N LEU A 344 -14.73 3.52 -3.02
CA LEU A 344 -14.70 4.97 -2.83
C LEU A 344 -14.80 5.38 -1.36
N ALA A 345 -15.46 4.56 -0.54
CA ALA A 345 -15.56 4.79 0.90
C ALA A 345 -15.73 3.49 1.68
N VAL A 346 -15.10 3.46 2.85
CA VAL A 346 -15.29 2.46 3.90
C VAL A 346 -15.40 3.24 5.21
N ALA A 347 -16.61 3.46 5.67
CA ALA A 347 -16.87 4.25 6.85
C ALA A 347 -17.58 3.41 7.93
N GLN A 348 -17.12 3.55 9.15
CA GLN A 348 -17.81 3.02 10.33
C GLN A 348 -17.61 3.96 11.52
N ASN A 349 -18.53 3.92 12.48
CA ASN A 349 -18.42 4.77 13.65
C ASN A 349 -17.62 4.10 14.79
N ALA A 350 -17.27 4.88 15.81
CA ALA A 350 -16.49 4.41 16.96
C ALA A 350 -17.11 3.17 17.66
N GLY A 351 -18.45 3.02 17.63
CA GLY A 351 -19.10 1.83 18.17
C GLY A 351 -18.78 0.55 17.38
N ALA A 352 -18.54 0.67 16.06
CA ALA A 352 -18.15 -0.44 15.22
C ALA A 352 -16.62 -0.70 15.26
N ASP A 353 -15.81 0.36 15.44
CA ASP A 353 -14.35 0.26 15.48
C ASP A 353 -13.82 -0.66 16.57
N VAL A 354 -14.56 -0.80 17.68
CA VAL A 354 -14.19 -1.67 18.81
C VAL A 354 -14.01 -3.14 18.38
N ASP A 355 -14.77 -3.58 17.37
CA ASP A 355 -14.74 -4.97 16.87
C ASP A 355 -13.92 -5.13 15.57
N GLY A 356 -13.08 -4.16 15.23
CA GLY A 356 -12.27 -4.15 14.01
C GLY A 356 -13.02 -3.57 12.80
N LEU A 357 -12.58 -3.89 11.58
CA LEU A 357 -13.15 -3.31 10.37
C LEU A 357 -14.42 -4.06 9.91
N LEU A 358 -15.51 -3.93 10.69
CA LEU A 358 -16.78 -4.61 10.44
C LEU A 358 -17.41 -4.23 9.09
N ALA A 359 -17.17 -3.04 8.59
CA ALA A 359 -17.69 -2.58 7.30
C ALA A 359 -17.32 -3.53 6.14
N THR A 360 -16.15 -4.20 6.22
CA THR A 360 -15.67 -5.10 5.17
C THR A 360 -15.60 -6.56 5.58
N THR A 361 -15.59 -6.87 6.89
CA THR A 361 -15.40 -8.25 7.37
C THR A 361 -16.56 -8.75 8.24
N GLY A 362 -17.39 -7.85 8.78
CA GLY A 362 -18.49 -8.21 9.67
C GLY A 362 -19.60 -8.93 8.93
N LEU A 363 -19.99 -10.11 9.39
CA LEU A 363 -21.04 -10.93 8.80
C LEU A 363 -22.34 -10.82 9.58
N PHE A 364 -23.39 -10.36 8.89
CA PHE A 364 -24.72 -10.16 9.46
C PHE A 364 -25.79 -10.70 8.52
N PRO A 365 -26.94 -11.19 9.00
CA PRO A 365 -28.07 -11.49 8.12
C PRO A 365 -28.46 -10.22 7.34
N PRO A 366 -28.53 -10.28 5.99
CA PRO A 366 -28.85 -9.10 5.17
C PRO A 366 -30.34 -8.76 5.16
N GLY A 367 -31.18 -9.65 5.69
CA GLY A 367 -32.63 -9.51 5.65
C GLY A 367 -33.15 -9.24 4.23
N SER A 368 -34.18 -8.44 4.14
CA SER A 368 -34.85 -8.17 2.86
C SER A 368 -33.98 -7.48 1.79
N THR A 369 -32.76 -7.02 2.08
CA THR A 369 -31.85 -6.57 1.01
C THR A 369 -31.43 -7.74 0.11
N PHE A 370 -31.37 -8.96 0.64
CA PHE A 370 -31.08 -10.16 -0.14
C PHE A 370 -32.15 -10.49 -1.20
N LYS A 371 -33.35 -9.90 -1.09
CA LYS A 371 -34.39 -10.06 -2.11
C LYS A 371 -33.97 -9.54 -3.48
N MET A 372 -32.93 -8.70 -3.59
CA MET A 372 -32.32 -8.38 -4.89
C MET A 372 -31.78 -9.65 -5.57
N VAL A 373 -31.12 -10.51 -4.82
CA VAL A 373 -30.59 -11.79 -5.31
C VAL A 373 -31.73 -12.77 -5.59
N THR A 374 -32.69 -12.89 -4.66
CA THR A 374 -33.81 -13.83 -4.80
C THR A 374 -34.73 -13.47 -5.97
N ALA A 375 -35.06 -12.19 -6.14
CA ALA A 375 -35.84 -11.71 -7.29
C ALA A 375 -35.08 -11.97 -8.61
N GLY A 376 -33.80 -11.64 -8.66
CA GLY A 376 -32.95 -11.93 -9.82
C GLY A 376 -32.92 -13.41 -10.16
N ALA A 377 -32.75 -14.27 -9.16
CA ALA A 377 -32.77 -15.73 -9.32
C ALA A 377 -34.11 -16.25 -9.86
N ALA A 378 -35.22 -15.71 -9.40
CA ALA A 378 -36.57 -16.09 -9.88
C ALA A 378 -36.79 -15.65 -11.33
N ILE A 379 -36.34 -14.45 -11.70
CA ILE A 379 -36.44 -13.91 -13.06
C ILE A 379 -35.56 -14.72 -14.03
N ASP A 380 -34.32 -14.97 -13.65
CA ASP A 380 -33.36 -15.69 -14.50
C ASP A 380 -33.81 -17.13 -14.79
N ARG A 381 -34.52 -17.76 -13.86
CA ARG A 381 -35.09 -19.11 -13.98
C ARG A 381 -36.50 -19.14 -14.57
N ASP A 382 -37.00 -18.05 -15.14
CA ASP A 382 -38.36 -17.95 -15.70
C ASP A 382 -39.48 -18.28 -14.71
N MET A 383 -39.24 -18.20 -13.40
CA MET A 383 -40.23 -18.48 -12.36
C MET A 383 -41.24 -17.34 -12.22
N ALA A 384 -40.77 -16.07 -12.43
CA ALA A 384 -41.61 -14.89 -12.34
C ALA A 384 -41.02 -13.74 -13.16
N THR A 385 -41.89 -12.77 -13.52
CA THR A 385 -41.54 -11.46 -14.08
C THR A 385 -42.01 -10.38 -13.12
N PRO A 386 -41.60 -9.12 -13.25
CA PRO A 386 -42.13 -8.03 -12.42
C PRO A 386 -43.65 -7.92 -12.37
N ASN A 387 -44.33 -8.35 -13.45
CA ASN A 387 -45.79 -8.28 -13.60
C ASN A 387 -46.50 -9.58 -13.19
N THR A 388 -45.77 -10.65 -12.85
CA THR A 388 -46.36 -11.89 -12.41
C THR A 388 -47.12 -11.65 -11.10
N MET A 389 -48.41 -12.00 -11.11
CA MET A 389 -49.29 -11.91 -9.94
C MET A 389 -48.95 -12.98 -8.94
N LEU A 390 -48.50 -12.60 -7.76
CA LEU A 390 -48.06 -13.48 -6.69
C LEU A 390 -48.80 -13.16 -5.39
N GLY A 391 -49.02 -14.18 -4.54
CA GLY A 391 -49.58 -13.96 -3.20
C GLY A 391 -48.62 -13.21 -2.29
N CYS A 392 -49.18 -12.28 -1.56
CA CYS A 392 -48.51 -11.60 -0.43
C CYS A 392 -49.44 -11.60 0.80
N PRO A 393 -49.84 -12.80 1.27
CA PRO A 393 -50.67 -12.91 2.46
C PRO A 393 -49.89 -12.44 3.70
N GLY A 394 -50.61 -12.07 4.77
CA GLY A 394 -49.99 -11.62 6.03
C GLY A 394 -49.05 -12.67 6.66
N ARG A 395 -49.31 -13.96 6.40
CA ARG A 395 -48.46 -15.11 6.77
C ARG A 395 -48.67 -16.27 5.78
N ILE A 396 -47.67 -17.14 5.67
CA ILE A 396 -47.75 -18.37 4.86
C ILE A 396 -47.06 -19.51 5.61
N ASP A 397 -47.62 -20.70 5.50
CA ASP A 397 -47.05 -21.92 6.05
C ASP A 397 -46.33 -22.68 4.93
N ILE A 398 -45.04 -22.92 5.08
CA ILE A 398 -44.21 -23.70 4.12
C ILE A 398 -43.48 -24.79 4.92
N GLY A 399 -43.82 -26.04 4.63
CA GLY A 399 -43.36 -27.17 5.44
C GLY A 399 -43.89 -27.06 6.87
N HIS A 400 -42.97 -27.01 7.84
CA HIS A 400 -43.32 -26.87 9.25
C HIS A 400 -43.11 -25.45 9.80
N ARG A 401 -42.87 -24.47 8.91
CA ARG A 401 -42.51 -23.09 9.26
C ARG A 401 -43.62 -22.11 8.85
N THR A 402 -44.07 -21.27 9.78
CA THR A 402 -44.92 -20.13 9.49
C THR A 402 -44.06 -18.88 9.28
N ILE A 403 -44.15 -18.26 8.11
CA ILE A 403 -43.44 -17.04 7.74
C ILE A 403 -44.42 -15.87 7.75
N PRO A 404 -44.24 -14.86 8.59
CA PRO A 404 -45.05 -13.64 8.59
C PRO A 404 -44.42 -12.56 7.70
N ASN A 405 -45.23 -11.64 7.20
CA ASN A 405 -44.78 -10.31 6.81
C ASN A 405 -44.55 -9.45 8.07
N TYR A 406 -43.70 -8.44 7.97
CA TYR A 406 -43.46 -7.48 9.03
C TYR A 406 -44.81 -6.85 9.50
N GLY A 407 -45.07 -6.86 10.79
CA GLY A 407 -46.34 -6.39 11.32
C GLY A 407 -47.58 -7.11 10.77
N GLY A 408 -47.43 -8.25 10.08
CA GLY A 408 -48.53 -9.05 9.57
C GLY A 408 -49.30 -8.42 8.40
N PHE A 409 -48.72 -7.44 7.67
CA PHE A 409 -49.41 -6.81 6.55
C PHE A 409 -49.76 -7.82 5.44
N ASP A 410 -50.91 -7.60 4.81
CA ASP A 410 -51.45 -8.44 3.74
C ASP A 410 -51.81 -7.57 2.52
N LEU A 411 -51.30 -7.94 1.37
CA LEU A 411 -51.60 -7.23 0.11
C LEU A 411 -52.45 -8.06 -0.83
N GLY A 412 -52.85 -9.27 -0.42
CA GLY A 412 -53.54 -10.21 -1.28
C GLY A 412 -52.67 -10.69 -2.42
N VAL A 413 -53.20 -10.69 -3.64
CA VAL A 413 -52.46 -11.07 -4.87
C VAL A 413 -52.05 -9.79 -5.59
N VAL A 414 -50.74 -9.58 -5.73
CA VAL A 414 -50.16 -8.37 -6.33
C VAL A 414 -49.06 -8.71 -7.33
N PRO A 415 -48.67 -7.82 -8.24
CA PRO A 415 -47.49 -8.01 -9.09
C PRO A 415 -46.22 -8.18 -8.22
N MET A 416 -45.27 -9.02 -8.67
CA MET A 416 -44.00 -9.24 -7.98
C MET A 416 -43.27 -7.92 -7.69
N SER A 417 -43.35 -6.97 -8.61
CA SER A 417 -42.77 -5.62 -8.41
C SER A 417 -43.35 -4.90 -7.20
N ARG A 418 -44.62 -5.02 -6.94
CA ARG A 418 -45.31 -4.45 -5.78
C ARG A 418 -44.93 -5.20 -4.50
N ALA A 419 -44.90 -6.54 -4.53
CA ALA A 419 -44.45 -7.37 -3.41
C ALA A 419 -43.00 -7.03 -3.03
N PHE A 420 -42.11 -6.82 -4.02
CA PHE A 420 -40.73 -6.40 -3.82
C PHE A 420 -40.63 -5.02 -3.17
N ALA A 421 -41.37 -4.04 -3.71
CA ALA A 421 -41.38 -2.66 -3.20
C ALA A 421 -41.91 -2.55 -1.77
N SER A 422 -42.88 -3.38 -1.40
CA SER A 422 -43.44 -3.48 -0.05
C SER A 422 -42.66 -4.42 0.85
N SER A 423 -41.62 -5.05 0.33
CA SER A 423 -40.76 -5.99 1.06
C SER A 423 -41.47 -7.25 1.59
N CYS A 424 -42.45 -7.80 0.84
CA CYS A 424 -43.23 -8.96 1.22
C CYS A 424 -42.36 -10.20 1.47
N ASN A 425 -42.30 -10.72 2.71
CA ASN A 425 -41.55 -11.92 3.06
C ASN A 425 -42.21 -13.17 2.49
N THR A 426 -43.54 -13.28 2.59
CA THR A 426 -44.28 -14.47 2.20
C THR A 426 -44.15 -14.78 0.69
N THR A 427 -44.11 -13.73 -0.16
CA THR A 427 -43.87 -13.90 -1.61
C THR A 427 -42.47 -14.47 -1.90
N PHE A 428 -41.44 -13.92 -1.26
CA PHE A 428 -40.05 -14.33 -1.53
C PHE A 428 -39.70 -15.66 -0.85
N ALA A 429 -40.32 -15.99 0.25
CA ALA A 429 -40.29 -17.28 0.89
C ALA A 429 -40.86 -18.38 -0.06
N GLU A 430 -42.02 -18.11 -0.69
CA GLU A 430 -42.62 -19.03 -1.63
C GLU A 430 -41.76 -19.19 -2.90
N LEU A 431 -41.22 -18.11 -3.45
CA LEU A 431 -40.31 -18.17 -4.59
C LEU A 431 -39.08 -19.03 -4.30
N SER A 432 -38.41 -18.79 -3.16
CA SER A 432 -37.21 -19.54 -2.79
C SER A 432 -37.49 -21.00 -2.48
N SER A 433 -38.65 -21.34 -1.87
CA SER A 433 -39.03 -22.73 -1.62
C SER A 433 -39.11 -23.59 -2.89
N LYS A 434 -39.45 -22.96 -4.01
CA LYS A 434 -39.56 -23.60 -5.34
C LYS A 434 -38.22 -23.68 -6.08
N MET A 435 -37.14 -23.03 -5.57
CA MET A 435 -35.81 -23.11 -6.18
C MET A 435 -35.10 -24.41 -5.78
N PRO A 436 -34.15 -24.90 -6.60
CA PRO A 436 -33.32 -26.04 -6.22
C PRO A 436 -32.40 -25.68 -5.04
N PRO A 437 -31.85 -26.66 -4.30
CA PRO A 437 -31.01 -26.41 -3.11
C PRO A 437 -29.82 -25.48 -3.32
N ARG A 438 -29.26 -25.45 -4.53
CA ARG A 438 -28.16 -24.55 -4.91
C ARG A 438 -28.61 -23.24 -5.57
N GLY A 439 -29.92 -23.03 -5.70
CA GLY A 439 -30.48 -21.95 -6.52
C GLY A 439 -30.06 -20.55 -6.01
N LEU A 440 -30.18 -20.32 -4.73
CA LEU A 440 -29.78 -19.03 -4.12
C LEU A 440 -28.27 -18.87 -4.05
N SER A 441 -27.53 -19.93 -3.69
CA SER A 441 -26.07 -19.92 -3.65
C SER A 441 -25.45 -19.58 -5.03
N GLN A 442 -25.95 -20.19 -6.09
CA GLN A 442 -25.51 -19.90 -7.47
C GLN A 442 -25.85 -18.46 -7.88
N ALA A 443 -27.06 -18.00 -7.55
CA ALA A 443 -27.44 -16.61 -7.83
C ALA A 443 -26.57 -15.63 -7.04
N ALA A 444 -26.34 -15.86 -5.76
CA ALA A 444 -25.50 -15.00 -4.93
C ALA A 444 -24.09 -14.80 -5.51
N ASN A 445 -23.49 -15.89 -6.02
CA ASN A 445 -22.18 -15.82 -6.68
C ASN A 445 -22.18 -14.94 -7.94
N GLN A 446 -23.30 -14.85 -8.67
CA GLN A 446 -23.42 -13.93 -9.82
C GLN A 446 -23.35 -12.45 -9.39
N TYR A 447 -23.69 -12.15 -8.14
CA TYR A 447 -23.60 -10.81 -7.57
C TYR A 447 -22.30 -10.60 -6.75
N GLY A 448 -21.36 -11.55 -6.82
CA GLY A 448 -20.11 -11.50 -6.06
C GLY A 448 -20.24 -11.86 -4.58
N LEU A 449 -21.44 -12.23 -4.10
CA LEU A 449 -21.64 -12.62 -2.71
C LEU A 449 -21.24 -14.09 -2.51
N GLY A 450 -20.33 -14.35 -1.56
CA GLY A 450 -19.71 -15.65 -1.34
C GLY A 450 -18.51 -15.93 -2.27
N VAL A 451 -18.02 -14.89 -2.94
CA VAL A 451 -16.77 -14.88 -3.73
C VAL A 451 -15.69 -14.19 -2.90
N ASP A 452 -14.50 -14.75 -2.89
CA ASP A 452 -13.35 -14.19 -2.19
C ASP A 452 -12.57 -13.23 -3.09
N TYR A 453 -12.34 -12.01 -2.57
CA TYR A 453 -11.55 -10.96 -3.21
C TYR A 453 -10.36 -10.61 -2.33
N GLN A 454 -9.16 -10.86 -2.81
CA GLN A 454 -7.92 -10.45 -2.14
C GLN A 454 -7.55 -9.02 -2.56
N VAL A 455 -8.22 -8.06 -1.94
CA VAL A 455 -8.00 -6.63 -2.19
C VAL A 455 -6.75 -6.18 -1.43
N GLU A 456 -5.75 -5.67 -2.15
CA GLU A 456 -4.53 -5.17 -1.53
C GLU A 456 -4.83 -3.99 -0.59
N GLY A 457 -4.30 -4.03 0.63
CA GLY A 457 -4.45 -2.97 1.63
C GLY A 457 -5.70 -3.06 2.50
N ILE A 458 -6.59 -4.03 2.26
CA ILE A 458 -7.79 -4.21 3.07
C ILE A 458 -8.24 -5.67 3.07
N THR A 459 -8.65 -6.16 4.23
CA THR A 459 -9.28 -7.48 4.32
C THR A 459 -10.77 -7.36 4.02
N THR A 460 -11.28 -8.22 3.14
CA THR A 460 -12.69 -8.23 2.75
C THR A 460 -13.30 -9.62 2.88
N VAL A 461 -14.55 -9.67 3.29
CA VAL A 461 -15.41 -10.87 3.28
C VAL A 461 -16.75 -10.45 2.70
N THR A 462 -17.18 -11.05 1.60
CA THR A 462 -18.45 -10.66 0.95
C THR A 462 -19.65 -11.22 1.69
N GLY A 463 -19.58 -12.48 2.10
CA GLY A 463 -20.67 -13.15 2.78
C GLY A 463 -20.66 -14.68 2.59
N SER A 464 -21.74 -15.31 3.03
CA SER A 464 -21.93 -16.75 2.91
C SER A 464 -23.39 -17.07 2.56
N VAL A 465 -23.58 -17.78 1.45
CA VAL A 465 -24.88 -18.28 1.02
C VAL A 465 -24.75 -19.78 0.73
N PRO A 466 -24.81 -20.64 1.74
CA PRO A 466 -24.61 -22.06 1.57
C PRO A 466 -25.76 -22.70 0.78
N PRO A 467 -25.51 -23.79 0.02
CA PRO A 467 -26.58 -24.61 -0.53
C PRO A 467 -27.46 -25.18 0.58
N THR A 468 -28.79 -25.05 0.45
CA THR A 468 -29.73 -25.43 1.50
C THR A 468 -30.73 -26.48 1.01
N VAL A 469 -30.62 -27.72 1.51
CA VAL A 469 -31.50 -28.84 1.16
C VAL A 469 -32.82 -28.76 1.94
N ASP A 470 -32.77 -28.38 3.21
CA ASP A 470 -33.95 -28.22 4.05
C ASP A 470 -34.90 -27.17 3.49
N LEU A 471 -36.19 -27.49 3.43
CA LEU A 471 -37.21 -26.62 2.83
C LEU A 471 -37.43 -25.35 3.69
N ALA A 472 -37.52 -25.51 5.00
CA ALA A 472 -37.78 -24.39 5.91
C ALA A 472 -36.62 -23.41 5.91
N GLU A 473 -35.37 -23.90 6.02
CA GLU A 473 -34.16 -23.08 5.93
C GLU A 473 -34.07 -22.34 4.59
N ARG A 474 -34.30 -23.06 3.44
CA ARG A 474 -34.26 -22.43 2.11
C ARG A 474 -35.32 -21.34 1.96
N THR A 475 -36.45 -21.50 2.64
CA THR A 475 -37.52 -20.51 2.67
C THR A 475 -37.06 -19.25 3.38
N GLU A 476 -36.39 -19.37 4.52
CA GLU A 476 -35.83 -18.24 5.28
C GLU A 476 -34.67 -17.56 4.55
N ASP A 477 -33.78 -18.36 3.91
CA ASP A 477 -32.70 -17.86 3.07
C ASP A 477 -33.23 -16.93 1.95
N GLY A 478 -34.43 -17.20 1.43
CA GLY A 478 -35.05 -16.43 0.33
C GLY A 478 -35.34 -14.97 0.64
N PHE A 479 -35.46 -14.60 1.91
CA PHE A 479 -35.62 -13.21 2.32
C PHE A 479 -34.45 -12.71 3.21
N GLY A 480 -33.29 -13.43 3.13
CA GLY A 480 -32.03 -13.00 3.74
C GLY A 480 -31.94 -13.24 5.24
N GLN A 481 -32.68 -14.24 5.71
CA GLN A 481 -32.59 -14.79 7.06
C GLN A 481 -31.95 -16.20 6.99
N GLY A 482 -32.21 -17.06 7.94
CA GLY A 482 -31.68 -18.42 7.91
C GLY A 482 -30.16 -18.46 8.02
N LYS A 483 -29.52 -19.08 7.02
CA LYS A 483 -28.04 -19.24 6.96
C LYS A 483 -27.33 -18.19 6.11
N VAL A 484 -28.07 -17.27 5.50
CA VAL A 484 -27.49 -16.21 4.67
C VAL A 484 -26.83 -15.14 5.54
N LEU A 485 -25.56 -14.89 5.30
CA LEU A 485 -24.80 -13.83 5.93
C LEU A 485 -24.13 -12.96 4.86
N ALA A 486 -24.06 -11.67 5.09
CA ALA A 486 -23.37 -10.71 4.23
C ALA A 486 -22.67 -9.63 5.06
N SER A 487 -21.57 -9.11 4.53
CA SER A 487 -20.99 -7.88 5.05
C SER A 487 -21.59 -6.65 4.34
N PRO A 488 -21.44 -5.44 4.90
CA PRO A 488 -21.76 -4.21 4.17
C PRO A 488 -21.02 -4.13 2.83
N PHE A 489 -19.75 -4.53 2.78
CA PHE A 489 -18.99 -4.63 1.53
C PHE A 489 -19.64 -5.59 0.52
N GLY A 490 -20.04 -6.78 0.94
CA GLY A 490 -20.72 -7.74 0.06
C GLY A 490 -22.05 -7.23 -0.47
N MET A 491 -22.85 -6.55 0.36
CA MET A 491 -24.12 -5.97 -0.09
C MET A 491 -23.93 -4.74 -0.99
N ALA A 492 -22.84 -3.95 -0.79
CA ALA A 492 -22.47 -2.88 -1.73
C ALA A 492 -22.07 -3.47 -3.09
N LEU A 493 -21.37 -4.60 -3.09
CA LEU A 493 -20.99 -5.31 -4.32
C LEU A 493 -22.23 -5.87 -5.06
N VAL A 494 -23.20 -6.41 -4.33
CA VAL A 494 -24.51 -6.82 -4.92
C VAL A 494 -25.18 -5.62 -5.61
N ALA A 495 -25.22 -4.47 -4.95
CA ALA A 495 -25.80 -3.26 -5.55
C ALA A 495 -24.99 -2.76 -6.76
N ALA A 496 -23.65 -2.78 -6.68
CA ALA A 496 -22.76 -2.40 -7.77
C ALA A 496 -22.95 -3.32 -9.00
N THR A 497 -23.16 -4.61 -8.75
CA THR A 497 -23.43 -5.60 -9.81
C THR A 497 -24.72 -5.27 -10.56
N VAL A 498 -25.80 -4.89 -9.87
CA VAL A 498 -27.05 -4.48 -10.52
C VAL A 498 -26.86 -3.16 -11.29
N ALA A 499 -26.11 -2.22 -10.74
CA ALA A 499 -25.84 -0.94 -11.40
C ALA A 499 -24.99 -1.11 -12.66
N ALA A 500 -23.92 -1.90 -12.61
CA ALA A 500 -22.99 -2.12 -13.73
C ALA A 500 -23.48 -3.15 -14.75
N GLY A 501 -24.38 -4.07 -14.35
CA GLY A 501 -24.78 -5.21 -15.17
C GLY A 501 -23.82 -6.40 -15.15
N LYS A 502 -22.74 -6.29 -14.41
CA LYS A 502 -21.76 -7.33 -14.13
C LYS A 502 -21.12 -7.05 -12.77
N THR A 503 -20.63 -8.07 -12.11
CA THR A 503 -19.90 -7.88 -10.85
C THR A 503 -18.58 -7.17 -11.13
N PRO A 504 -18.38 -5.96 -10.61
CA PRO A 504 -17.09 -5.29 -10.73
C PRO A 504 -16.08 -5.97 -9.80
N VAL A 505 -14.80 -5.98 -10.20
CA VAL A 505 -13.72 -6.48 -9.34
C VAL A 505 -13.30 -5.34 -8.40
N PRO A 506 -13.48 -5.48 -7.07
CA PRO A 506 -13.16 -4.43 -6.13
C PRO A 506 -11.68 -4.07 -6.15
N GLN A 507 -11.36 -2.78 -6.08
CA GLN A 507 -10.00 -2.27 -6.06
C GLN A 507 -9.86 -1.15 -5.02
N LEU A 508 -8.76 -1.17 -4.23
CA LEU A 508 -8.46 -0.11 -3.27
C LEU A 508 -7.19 0.67 -3.64
N ILE A 509 -6.21 0.02 -4.27
CA ILE A 509 -4.98 0.68 -4.72
C ILE A 509 -5.01 0.73 -6.25
N ALA A 510 -4.94 1.92 -6.82
CA ALA A 510 -5.01 2.14 -8.26
C ALA A 510 -3.91 1.35 -9.01
N GLY A 511 -4.31 0.69 -10.11
CA GLY A 511 -3.40 -0.11 -10.91
C GLY A 511 -2.95 -1.44 -10.26
N ARG A 512 -3.55 -1.84 -9.14
CA ARG A 512 -3.27 -3.12 -8.48
C ARG A 512 -4.42 -4.08 -8.69
N PRO A 513 -4.20 -5.19 -9.40
CA PRO A 513 -5.25 -6.17 -9.64
C PRO A 513 -5.61 -6.89 -8.33
N THR A 514 -6.91 -7.07 -8.10
CA THR A 514 -7.44 -7.91 -7.03
C THR A 514 -7.48 -9.35 -7.50
N ALA A 515 -6.94 -10.27 -6.71
CA ALA A 515 -7.09 -11.69 -6.98
C ALA A 515 -8.51 -12.14 -6.55
N VAL A 516 -9.13 -12.95 -7.39
CA VAL A 516 -10.50 -13.46 -7.21
C VAL A 516 -10.46 -14.98 -7.23
N ASP A 517 -11.11 -15.64 -6.28
CA ASP A 517 -11.08 -17.10 -6.17
C ASP A 517 -11.88 -17.80 -7.28
N ARG A 518 -12.88 -17.11 -7.82
CA ARG A 518 -13.73 -17.58 -8.92
C ARG A 518 -14.37 -16.41 -9.68
N ASP A 519 -14.57 -16.59 -10.98
CA ASP A 519 -15.29 -15.62 -11.79
C ASP A 519 -16.79 -15.63 -11.43
N ALA A 520 -17.38 -14.43 -11.33
CA ALA A 520 -18.82 -14.28 -11.22
C ALA A 520 -19.45 -14.43 -12.61
N PRO A 521 -20.41 -15.37 -12.80
CA PRO A 521 -21.12 -15.49 -14.08
C PRO A 521 -21.85 -14.19 -14.43
N PRO A 522 -21.96 -13.84 -15.73
CA PRO A 522 -22.59 -12.59 -16.12
C PRO A 522 -24.09 -12.57 -15.77
N ILE A 523 -24.58 -11.37 -15.43
CA ILE A 523 -26.01 -11.10 -15.20
C ILE A 523 -26.73 -11.00 -16.53
N SER A 524 -27.90 -11.65 -16.64
CA SER A 524 -28.70 -11.57 -17.87
C SER A 524 -29.31 -10.17 -18.02
N PRO A 525 -29.38 -9.62 -19.26
CA PRO A 525 -30.08 -8.35 -19.51
C PRO A 525 -31.55 -8.39 -19.02
N LYS A 526 -32.23 -9.51 -19.21
CA LYS A 526 -33.60 -9.75 -18.73
C LYS A 526 -33.74 -9.51 -17.23
N MET A 527 -32.76 -9.98 -16.44
CA MET A 527 -32.73 -9.78 -14.99
C MET A 527 -32.55 -8.30 -14.62
N LEU A 528 -31.63 -7.61 -15.30
CA LEU A 528 -31.34 -6.19 -15.04
C LEU A 528 -32.54 -5.29 -15.39
N ASP A 529 -33.13 -5.52 -16.57
CA ASP A 529 -34.31 -4.76 -17.05
C ASP A 529 -35.52 -4.92 -16.11
N ALA A 530 -35.61 -6.06 -15.43
CA ALA A 530 -36.66 -6.34 -14.46
C ALA A 530 -36.31 -5.76 -13.06
N LEU A 531 -35.08 -5.98 -12.59
CA LEU A 531 -34.70 -5.68 -11.21
C LEU A 531 -34.51 -4.17 -10.94
N ARG A 532 -33.91 -3.42 -11.87
CA ARG A 532 -33.68 -1.98 -11.72
C ARG A 532 -34.99 -1.21 -11.51
N PRO A 533 -36.05 -1.36 -12.33
CA PRO A 533 -37.33 -0.69 -12.07
C PRO A 533 -37.96 -1.10 -10.74
N MET A 534 -37.84 -2.37 -10.30
CA MET A 534 -38.34 -2.80 -9.00
C MET A 534 -37.58 -2.13 -7.85
N MET A 535 -36.23 -1.99 -7.95
CA MET A 535 -35.43 -1.24 -6.95
C MET A 535 -35.81 0.25 -6.94
N ARG A 536 -36.10 0.83 -8.11
CA ARG A 536 -36.61 2.21 -8.18
C ARG A 536 -37.98 2.35 -7.48
N LEU A 537 -38.87 1.37 -7.65
CA LEU A 537 -40.18 1.36 -7.04
C LEU A 537 -40.13 1.34 -5.49
N VAL A 538 -39.10 0.72 -4.89
CA VAL A 538 -38.85 0.77 -3.43
C VAL A 538 -38.70 2.21 -2.95
N VAL A 539 -38.04 3.07 -3.74
CA VAL A 539 -37.80 4.49 -3.40
C VAL A 539 -39.00 5.36 -3.76
N THR A 540 -39.65 5.12 -4.91
CA THR A 540 -40.76 5.99 -5.35
C THR A 540 -42.08 5.66 -4.68
N ASN A 541 -42.37 4.39 -4.40
CA ASN A 541 -43.66 3.94 -3.85
C ASN A 541 -43.55 2.80 -2.83
N GLY A 542 -42.37 2.55 -2.28
CA GLY A 542 -42.10 1.47 -1.35
C GLY A 542 -41.59 1.94 0.01
N THR A 543 -40.71 1.11 0.59
CA THR A 543 -40.19 1.24 1.96
C THR A 543 -39.07 2.29 2.11
N ALA A 544 -38.53 2.85 1.03
CA ALA A 544 -37.43 3.83 1.08
C ALA A 544 -37.84 5.22 0.52
N LYS A 545 -39.09 5.64 0.70
CA LYS A 545 -39.58 6.93 0.17
C LYS A 545 -38.82 8.15 0.71
N ASP A 546 -38.30 8.08 1.92
CA ASP A 546 -37.63 9.16 2.63
C ASP A 546 -36.35 9.65 1.89
N ILE A 547 -35.69 8.77 1.10
CA ILE A 547 -34.53 9.14 0.30
C ILE A 547 -34.87 9.68 -1.11
N GLY A 548 -36.14 9.75 -1.46
CA GLY A 548 -36.59 10.18 -2.80
C GLY A 548 -36.13 11.58 -3.20
N SER A 549 -35.88 12.49 -2.23
CA SER A 549 -35.30 13.81 -2.46
C SER A 549 -33.86 13.80 -2.97
N CYS A 550 -33.15 12.68 -2.82
CA CYS A 550 -31.75 12.55 -3.26
C CYS A 550 -31.62 12.16 -4.75
N GLY A 551 -32.67 12.30 -5.57
CA GLY A 551 -32.63 12.02 -7.01
C GLY A 551 -32.94 10.57 -7.38
N GLU A 552 -32.31 10.05 -8.43
CA GLU A 552 -32.59 8.70 -8.95
C GLU A 552 -31.87 7.60 -8.15
N VAL A 553 -32.30 7.38 -6.92
CA VAL A 553 -31.81 6.28 -6.07
C VAL A 553 -32.59 5.01 -6.41
N TYR A 554 -31.88 3.90 -6.51
CA TYR A 554 -32.36 2.55 -6.70
C TYR A 554 -31.89 1.71 -5.49
N GLY A 555 -32.78 0.99 -4.82
CA GLY A 555 -32.33 0.24 -3.63
C GLY A 555 -33.33 -0.73 -3.06
N LYS A 556 -32.92 -1.39 -2.00
CA LYS A 556 -33.75 -2.31 -1.22
C LYS A 556 -33.47 -2.11 0.27
N THR A 557 -34.52 -1.92 1.04
CA THR A 557 -34.47 -1.92 2.51
C THR A 557 -34.40 -3.33 3.06
N GLY A 558 -33.76 -3.48 4.20
CA GLY A 558 -33.70 -4.74 4.93
C GLY A 558 -33.89 -4.51 6.42
N GLU A 559 -34.67 -5.37 7.03
CA GLU A 559 -34.73 -5.56 8.47
C GLU A 559 -34.44 -7.02 8.73
N ALA A 560 -33.40 -7.32 9.50
CA ALA A 560 -32.96 -8.67 9.80
C ALA A 560 -33.14 -8.92 11.30
N GLU A 561 -34.11 -9.73 11.64
CA GLU A 561 -34.50 -10.04 13.01
C GLU A 561 -33.47 -10.95 13.68
N PHE A 562 -33.21 -10.71 14.96
CA PHE A 562 -32.45 -11.57 15.85
C PHE A 562 -33.09 -11.52 17.27
N PRO A 563 -32.77 -12.45 18.17
CA PRO A 563 -33.30 -12.40 19.53
C PRO A 563 -32.99 -11.07 20.23
N GLY A 564 -34.02 -10.26 20.49
CA GLY A 564 -33.90 -8.98 21.16
C GLY A 564 -33.83 -7.75 20.26
N GLY A 565 -33.96 -7.87 18.95
CA GLY A 565 -33.94 -6.73 18.03
C GLY A 565 -33.90 -7.08 16.56
N SER A 566 -33.53 -6.07 15.75
CA SER A 566 -33.28 -6.28 14.33
C SER A 566 -32.18 -5.36 13.82
N HIS A 567 -31.47 -5.80 12.77
CA HIS A 567 -30.51 -4.97 12.03
C HIS A 567 -31.24 -4.10 11.02
N SER A 568 -30.83 -2.84 10.89
CA SER A 568 -31.35 -1.90 9.90
C SER A 568 -30.42 -1.85 8.70
N TRP A 569 -30.93 -2.21 7.50
CA TRP A 569 -30.17 -2.25 6.27
C TRP A 569 -30.79 -1.39 5.17
N PHE A 570 -29.95 -0.79 4.34
CA PHE A 570 -30.32 -0.26 3.04
C PHE A 570 -29.15 -0.42 2.06
N ALA A 571 -29.39 -1.09 0.92
CA ALA A 571 -28.39 -1.27 -0.12
C ALA A 571 -28.97 -0.88 -1.48
N GLY A 572 -28.14 -0.24 -2.30
CA GLY A 572 -28.59 0.28 -3.60
C GLY A 572 -27.51 1.10 -4.31
N TYR A 573 -27.94 1.89 -5.28
CA TYR A 573 -27.04 2.77 -6.03
C TYR A 573 -27.74 4.06 -6.46
N ARG A 574 -26.94 5.10 -6.73
CA ARG A 574 -27.33 6.33 -7.39
C ARG A 574 -26.22 6.70 -8.39
N GLY A 575 -26.55 6.79 -9.69
CA GLY A 575 -25.52 6.99 -10.70
C GLY A 575 -24.40 5.94 -10.58
N ASP A 576 -23.16 6.38 -10.52
CA ASP A 576 -21.98 5.51 -10.40
C ASP A 576 -21.49 5.36 -8.93
N LEU A 577 -22.43 5.45 -7.96
CA LEU A 577 -22.18 5.15 -6.55
C LEU A 577 -23.11 4.03 -6.09
N ALA A 578 -22.58 2.83 -5.87
CA ALA A 578 -23.27 1.74 -5.21
C ALA A 578 -22.88 1.69 -3.73
N PHE A 579 -23.87 1.46 -2.86
CA PHE A 579 -23.68 1.52 -1.42
C PHE A 579 -24.39 0.40 -0.67
N ALA A 580 -23.90 0.12 0.53
CA ALA A 580 -24.64 -0.59 1.55
C ALA A 580 -24.44 0.09 2.90
N SER A 581 -25.54 0.34 3.57
CA SER A 581 -25.63 0.94 4.91
C SER A 581 -26.21 -0.05 5.89
N LEU A 582 -25.53 -0.24 7.03
CA LEU A 582 -25.95 -1.14 8.11
C LEU A 582 -25.87 -0.42 9.45
N ILE A 583 -26.92 -0.61 10.27
CA ILE A 583 -26.93 -0.29 11.71
C ILE A 583 -27.25 -1.57 12.45
N VAL A 584 -26.28 -2.08 13.21
CA VAL A 584 -26.43 -3.30 14.01
C VAL A 584 -27.38 -3.02 15.17
N GLY A 585 -28.45 -3.84 15.29
CA GLY A 585 -29.48 -3.61 16.31
C GLY A 585 -30.27 -2.30 16.12
N GLY A 586 -30.22 -1.74 14.89
CA GLY A 586 -30.83 -0.44 14.58
C GLY A 586 -32.37 -0.43 14.56
N GLY A 587 -33.03 -1.60 14.58
CA GLY A 587 -34.48 -1.71 14.47
C GLY A 587 -34.96 -1.48 13.03
N SER A 588 -35.90 -0.56 12.83
CA SER A 588 -36.53 -0.29 11.53
C SER A 588 -35.50 0.05 10.44
N SER A 589 -35.69 -0.51 9.24
CA SER A 589 -34.89 -0.20 8.05
C SER A 589 -34.89 1.28 7.65
N GLU A 590 -35.85 2.08 8.12
CA GLU A 590 -35.90 3.53 7.91
C GLU A 590 -34.63 4.23 8.42
N TYR A 591 -34.00 3.73 9.48
CA TYR A 591 -32.80 4.35 10.03
C TYR A 591 -31.61 4.23 9.09
N ALA A 592 -31.43 3.09 8.39
CA ALA A 592 -30.40 2.95 7.39
C ALA A 592 -30.70 3.80 6.13
N VAL A 593 -31.99 3.94 5.75
CA VAL A 593 -32.41 4.86 4.68
C VAL A 593 -32.04 6.31 5.03
N ARG A 594 -32.36 6.77 6.24
CA ARG A 594 -32.03 8.12 6.71
C ARG A 594 -30.53 8.35 6.80
N MET A 595 -29.77 7.36 7.27
CA MET A 595 -28.30 7.43 7.31
C MET A 595 -27.71 7.58 5.90
N THR A 596 -28.20 6.81 4.93
CA THR A 596 -27.81 6.95 3.52
C THR A 596 -28.19 8.30 2.93
N LYS A 597 -29.37 8.82 3.29
CA LYS A 597 -29.83 10.15 2.89
C LYS A 597 -28.85 11.23 3.38
N VAL A 598 -28.43 11.19 4.64
CA VAL A 598 -27.41 12.10 5.19
C VAL A 598 -26.12 12.02 4.39
N MET A 599 -25.66 10.82 4.00
CA MET A 599 -24.48 10.66 3.14
C MET A 599 -24.67 11.40 1.82
N PHE A 600 -25.77 11.20 1.10
CA PHE A 600 -25.99 11.88 -0.18
C PHE A 600 -26.18 13.38 -0.06
N GLU A 601 -26.81 13.86 1.00
CA GLU A 601 -26.99 15.30 1.27
C GLU A 601 -25.69 15.99 1.68
N SER A 602 -24.67 15.22 2.13
CA SER A 602 -23.34 15.72 2.47
C SER A 602 -22.39 15.82 1.26
N LEU A 603 -22.78 15.24 0.11
CA LEU A 603 -22.03 15.39 -1.14
C LEU A 603 -22.32 16.75 -1.78
N PRO A 604 -21.38 17.34 -2.53
CA PRO A 604 -21.64 18.52 -3.33
C PRO A 604 -22.83 18.32 -4.29
N PRO A 605 -23.65 19.33 -4.53
CA PRO A 605 -24.85 19.21 -5.38
C PRO A 605 -24.57 18.64 -6.78
N ASP A 606 -23.42 18.97 -7.36
CA ASP A 606 -23.02 18.58 -8.71
C ASP A 606 -22.19 17.28 -8.75
N PHE A 607 -21.98 16.62 -7.62
CA PHE A 607 -21.12 15.43 -7.54
C PHE A 607 -21.61 14.26 -8.41
N LEU A 608 -22.91 14.17 -8.65
CA LEU A 608 -23.56 13.14 -9.49
C LEU A 608 -24.45 13.78 -10.58
N ALA A 609 -24.15 15.01 -10.98
CA ALA A 609 -24.88 15.69 -12.05
C ALA A 609 -24.50 15.18 -13.44
#